data_0828feae23d6e5603d257f60f195ff14
#
_entry.id   0828feae23d6e5603d257f60f195ff14
#
_cell.length_a   1.000
_cell.length_b   1.000
_cell.length_c   1.000
_cell.angle_alpha   90.00
_cell.angle_beta   90.00
_cell.angle_gamma   90.00
#
_symmetry.space_group_name_H-M   'P 1'
#
loop_
_entity.id
_entity.type
_entity.pdbx_description
1 polymer ?
#
loop_
_entity_poly.entity_id
_entity_poly.type
_entity_poly.pdbx_seq_one_letter_code
_entity_poly.pdbx_strand_id
1 'polypeptide(L)'
;NKLCHDGRLLRIVPQIGYNFTKKEFYAKADMEYIYNPRKLGSIEVHGGNGNRIYSSVVLDQLEQIPDSAFTFDGLELDYFKDVYVDISHNIELCNGLKLGTGLAMHWRYTKSTPEVEARVRSNYNSFAPRIRLEWTPGMYYYMNGNRKINVGSFFPTFMLDYERGIKVLKNSGTYERIEGSVEQIIRLKNVRSLAYH
;
A
#
# COMPACT_ATOMS: atom_id res chain seq x y z
N ASN A 1 -12.75 -4.69 14.81
CA ASN A 1 -12.64 -5.70 15.88
C ASN A 1 -11.18 -6.15 16.00
N LYS A 2 -10.70 -6.28 17.22
CA LYS A 2 -9.33 -6.69 17.54
C LYS A 2 -9.38 -7.84 18.53
N LEU A 3 -8.82 -8.98 18.14
CA LEU A 3 -8.70 -10.15 18.99
C LEU A 3 -7.21 -10.42 19.26
N CYS A 4 -6.81 -10.53 20.52
CA CYS A 4 -5.42 -10.77 20.91
C CYS A 4 -5.34 -11.94 21.87
N HIS A 5 -4.51 -12.93 21.54
CA HIS A 5 -4.21 -14.08 22.40
C HIS A 5 -2.76 -14.48 22.20
N ASP A 6 -2.01 -14.63 23.30
CA ASP A 6 -0.60 -15.04 23.29
C ASP A 6 0.30 -14.25 22.31
N GLY A 7 0.09 -12.91 22.25
CA GLY A 7 0.81 -12.03 21.33
C GLY A 7 0.35 -12.11 19.88
N ARG A 8 -0.51 -13.08 19.50
CA ARG A 8 -1.17 -13.12 18.19
C ARG A 8 -2.29 -12.10 18.15
N LEU A 9 -2.47 -11.48 17.00
CA LEU A 9 -3.44 -10.42 16.82
C LEU A 9 -4.21 -10.64 15.53
N LEU A 10 -5.52 -10.57 15.61
CA LEU A 10 -6.39 -10.44 14.45
C LEU A 10 -7.08 -9.07 14.51
N ARG A 11 -6.86 -8.26 13.50
CA ARG A 11 -7.49 -6.95 13.33
C ARG A 11 -8.28 -6.95 12.04
N ILE A 12 -9.55 -6.54 12.09
CA ILE A 12 -10.42 -6.39 10.93
C ILE A 12 -11.03 -4.99 10.99
N VAL A 13 -10.86 -4.23 9.92
CA VAL A 13 -11.36 -2.85 9.79
C VAL A 13 -12.19 -2.74 8.52
N PRO A 14 -13.50 -2.99 8.57
CA PRO A 14 -14.40 -2.71 7.46
C PRO A 14 -14.70 -1.22 7.38
N GLN A 15 -14.76 -0.69 6.17
CA GLN A 15 -15.19 0.66 5.87
C GLN A 15 -16.24 0.63 4.77
N ILE A 16 -17.33 1.32 4.98
CA ILE A 16 -18.44 1.41 4.04
C ILE A 16 -18.78 2.89 3.88
N GLY A 17 -19.00 3.32 2.67
CA GLY A 17 -19.41 4.69 2.40
C GLY A 17 -20.23 4.81 1.12
N TYR A 18 -20.95 5.91 1.02
CA TYR A 18 -21.76 6.25 -0.13
C TYR A 18 -21.44 7.67 -0.62
N ASN A 19 -21.12 7.79 -1.89
CA ASN A 19 -20.90 9.09 -2.53
C ASN A 19 -22.23 9.58 -3.12
N PHE A 20 -22.85 10.58 -2.51
CA PHE A 20 -24.14 11.12 -2.94
C PHE A 20 -24.09 11.81 -4.29
N THR A 21 -23.00 12.50 -4.61
CA THR A 21 -22.80 13.21 -5.89
C THR A 21 -22.71 12.24 -7.06
N LYS A 22 -21.95 11.15 -6.90
CA LYS A 22 -21.76 10.13 -7.94
C LYS A 22 -22.77 9.00 -7.85
N LYS A 23 -23.61 8.98 -6.82
CA LYS A 23 -24.58 7.89 -6.51
C LYS A 23 -23.91 6.52 -6.49
N GLU A 24 -22.74 6.42 -5.89
CA GLU A 24 -21.93 5.21 -5.86
C GLU A 24 -21.66 4.75 -4.44
N PHE A 25 -21.73 3.44 -4.26
CA PHE A 25 -21.38 2.75 -3.04
C PHE A 25 -19.91 2.31 -3.09
N TYR A 26 -19.17 2.52 -2.01
CA TYR A 26 -17.83 1.98 -1.85
C TYR A 26 -17.70 1.20 -0.55
N ALA A 27 -16.93 0.13 -0.60
CA ALA A 27 -16.61 -0.70 0.54
C ALA A 27 -15.12 -1.05 0.51
N LYS A 28 -14.49 -1.05 1.67
CA LYS A 28 -13.11 -1.51 1.86
C LYS A 28 -13.08 -2.38 3.10
N ALA A 29 -12.20 -3.36 3.09
CA ALA A 29 -11.92 -4.20 4.25
C ALA A 29 -10.42 -4.42 4.36
N ASP A 30 -9.87 -4.12 5.53
CA ASP A 30 -8.49 -4.38 5.87
C ASP A 30 -8.46 -5.45 6.97
N MET A 31 -7.71 -6.53 6.74
CA MET A 31 -7.49 -7.61 7.69
C MET A 31 -6.00 -7.76 7.91
N GLU A 32 -5.59 -7.79 9.16
CA GLU A 32 -4.21 -8.08 9.58
C GLU A 32 -4.23 -9.23 10.57
N TYR A 33 -3.47 -10.28 10.30
CA TYR A 33 -3.29 -11.41 11.20
C TYR A 33 -1.82 -11.62 11.53
N ILE A 34 -1.43 -11.31 12.78
CA ILE A 34 -0.09 -11.60 13.32
C ILE A 34 -0.11 -13.00 13.86
N TYR A 35 0.51 -13.95 13.13
CA TYR A 35 0.57 -15.35 13.50
C TYR A 35 1.86 -15.70 14.27
N ASN A 36 2.96 -14.98 14.03
CA ASN A 36 4.23 -15.19 14.70
C ASN A 36 4.79 -13.87 15.25
N PRO A 37 4.40 -13.49 16.47
CA PRO A 37 4.80 -12.22 17.05
C PRO A 37 6.30 -12.13 17.38
N ARG A 38 7.00 -13.25 17.52
CA ARG A 38 8.46 -13.28 17.75
C ARG A 38 9.26 -12.94 16.51
N LYS A 39 8.80 -13.37 15.35
CA LYS A 39 9.42 -13.12 14.05
C LYS A 39 8.70 -12.06 13.24
N LEU A 40 7.85 -11.26 13.89
CA LEU A 40 7.01 -10.25 13.23
C LEU A 40 6.24 -10.83 12.02
N GLY A 41 5.85 -12.11 12.10
CA GLY A 41 5.13 -12.81 11.05
C GLY A 41 3.69 -12.34 10.98
N SER A 42 3.28 -11.77 9.85
CA SER A 42 1.91 -11.29 9.61
C SER A 42 1.42 -11.64 8.20
N ILE A 43 0.11 -11.77 8.10
CA ILE A 43 -0.61 -11.82 6.83
C ILE A 43 -1.58 -10.64 6.83
N GLU A 44 -1.53 -9.86 5.76
CA GLU A 44 -2.39 -8.71 5.56
C GLU A 44 -3.21 -8.93 4.29
N VAL A 45 -4.50 -8.62 4.36
CA VAL A 45 -5.41 -8.69 3.21
C VAL A 45 -6.15 -7.37 3.15
N HIS A 46 -5.99 -6.68 2.05
CA HIS A 46 -6.69 -5.44 1.74
C HIS A 46 -7.57 -5.66 0.53
N GLY A 47 -8.82 -5.31 0.64
CA GLY A 47 -9.75 -5.44 -0.47
C GLY A 47 -10.76 -4.31 -0.48
N GLY A 48 -11.22 -3.95 -1.66
CA GLY A 48 -12.23 -2.92 -1.77
C GLY A 48 -12.55 -2.49 -3.19
N ASN A 49 -13.49 -1.57 -3.25
CA ASN A 49 -13.81 -0.86 -4.48
C ASN A 49 -13.71 0.66 -4.25
N GLY A 50 -13.29 1.38 -5.26
CA GLY A 50 -13.21 2.84 -5.20
C GLY A 50 -12.88 3.45 -6.54
N ASN A 51 -12.96 4.77 -6.60
CA ASN A 51 -12.59 5.51 -7.79
C ASN A 51 -11.15 6.02 -7.60
N ARG A 52 -10.33 5.86 -8.63
CA ARG A 52 -8.96 6.37 -8.67
C ARG A 52 -8.78 7.26 -9.89
N ILE A 53 -7.94 8.28 -9.76
CA ILE A 53 -7.58 9.20 -10.84
C ILE A 53 -6.40 8.60 -11.61
N TYR A 54 -6.36 8.79 -12.93
CA TYR A 54 -5.31 8.23 -13.80
C TYR A 54 -3.93 8.83 -13.59
N SER A 55 -3.83 10.06 -13.13
CA SER A 55 -2.55 10.77 -13.03
C SER A 55 -2.23 11.18 -11.59
N SER A 56 -1.07 10.77 -11.10
CA SER A 56 -0.53 11.26 -9.82
C SER A 56 -0.21 12.75 -9.88
N VAL A 57 0.21 13.25 -11.04
CA VAL A 57 0.50 14.69 -11.24
C VAL A 57 -0.73 15.56 -11.00
N VAL A 58 -1.92 15.07 -11.37
CA VAL A 58 -3.17 15.76 -11.09
C VAL A 58 -3.49 15.75 -9.60
N LEU A 59 -3.21 14.65 -8.90
CA LEU A 59 -3.36 14.58 -7.44
C LEU A 59 -2.42 15.56 -6.73
N ASP A 60 -1.15 15.62 -7.13
CA ASP A 60 -0.17 16.54 -6.58
C ASP A 60 -0.56 18.01 -6.82
N GLN A 61 -1.16 18.31 -7.98
CA GLN A 61 -1.69 19.63 -8.27
C GLN A 61 -2.92 19.97 -7.43
N LEU A 62 -3.80 19.02 -7.18
CA LEU A 62 -4.99 19.20 -6.34
C LEU A 62 -4.63 19.42 -4.87
N GLU A 63 -3.61 18.75 -4.35
CA GLU A 63 -3.11 18.95 -2.98
C GLU A 63 -2.49 20.35 -2.77
N GLN A 64 -2.02 21.00 -3.83
CA GLN A 64 -1.43 22.35 -3.77
C GLN A 64 -2.48 23.47 -3.84
N ILE A 65 -3.74 23.18 -4.15
CA ILE A 65 -4.82 24.18 -4.22
C ILE A 65 -5.39 24.37 -2.80
N PRO A 66 -5.41 25.59 -2.26
CA PRO A 66 -6.05 25.87 -0.97
C PRO A 66 -7.52 25.49 -0.98
N ASP A 67 -8.00 24.90 0.11
CA ASP A 67 -9.40 24.46 0.27
C ASP A 67 -10.44 25.54 -0.05
N SER A 68 -10.09 26.82 0.16
CA SER A 68 -10.97 27.97 -0.11
C SER A 68 -11.12 28.33 -1.61
N ALA A 69 -10.23 27.80 -2.46
CA ALA A 69 -10.23 28.06 -3.92
C ALA A 69 -10.69 26.84 -4.72
N PHE A 70 -11.02 25.74 -4.06
CA PHE A 70 -11.34 24.48 -4.72
C PHE A 70 -12.82 24.46 -5.16
N THR A 71 -13.05 24.55 -6.45
CA THR A 71 -14.36 24.32 -7.08
C THR A 71 -14.30 23.08 -7.94
N PHE A 72 -15.15 22.10 -7.65
CA PHE A 72 -15.28 20.86 -8.43
C PHE A 72 -15.94 21.06 -9.81
N ASP A 73 -16.61 22.19 -10.01
CA ASP A 73 -17.29 22.52 -11.27
C ASP A 73 -16.25 22.87 -12.34
N GLY A 74 -16.04 21.96 -13.29
CA GLY A 74 -15.13 22.16 -14.42
C GLY A 74 -13.88 21.30 -14.44
N LEU A 75 -13.60 20.52 -13.39
CA LEU A 75 -12.56 19.50 -13.44
C LEU A 75 -13.13 18.21 -14.06
N GLU A 76 -12.96 18.04 -15.35
CA GLU A 76 -13.15 16.75 -16.04
C GLU A 76 -11.97 15.82 -15.68
N LEU A 77 -12.04 15.26 -14.47
CA LEU A 77 -11.05 14.28 -14.02
C LEU A 77 -11.44 12.92 -14.56
N ASP A 78 -10.64 12.41 -15.47
CA ASP A 78 -10.74 11.04 -15.90
C ASP A 78 -10.43 10.11 -14.72
N TYR A 79 -11.40 9.34 -14.31
CA TYR A 79 -11.26 8.38 -13.24
C TYR A 79 -11.67 6.99 -13.68
N PHE A 80 -11.10 6.01 -13.05
CA PHE A 80 -11.47 4.62 -13.23
C PHE A 80 -11.97 4.03 -11.92
N LYS A 81 -12.92 3.11 -12.03
CA LYS A 81 -13.35 2.29 -10.91
C LYS A 81 -12.35 1.15 -10.74
N ASP A 82 -11.76 1.07 -9.56
CA ASP A 82 -10.81 0.02 -9.20
C ASP A 82 -11.45 -0.90 -8.16
N VAL A 83 -11.57 -2.16 -8.50
CA VAL A 83 -11.86 -3.23 -7.55
C VAL A 83 -10.55 -3.96 -7.32
N TYR A 84 -10.09 -4.03 -6.07
CA TYR A 84 -8.79 -4.57 -5.78
C TYR A 84 -8.79 -5.55 -4.62
N VAL A 85 -7.88 -6.49 -4.68
CA VAL A 85 -7.49 -7.39 -3.59
C VAL A 85 -5.98 -7.43 -3.54
N ASP A 86 -5.43 -7.10 -2.39
CA ASP A 86 -4.00 -7.15 -2.10
C ASP A 86 -3.78 -8.09 -0.92
N ILE A 87 -2.94 -9.08 -1.10
CA ILE A 87 -2.57 -10.04 -0.06
C ILE A 87 -1.08 -9.92 0.14
N SER A 88 -0.64 -9.72 1.36
CA SER A 88 0.77 -9.68 1.72
C SER A 88 1.10 -10.55 2.92
N HIS A 89 2.26 -11.15 2.90
CA HIS A 89 2.85 -11.91 3.96
C HIS A 89 4.20 -11.31 4.31
N ASN A 90 4.40 -11.00 5.58
CA ASN A 90 5.64 -10.43 6.09
C ASN A 90 6.22 -11.32 7.17
N ILE A 91 7.54 -11.49 7.18
CA ILE A 91 8.24 -12.24 8.22
C ILE A 91 9.67 -11.72 8.39
N GLU A 92 10.15 -11.66 9.61
CA GLU A 92 11.55 -11.38 9.91
C GLU A 92 12.35 -12.69 9.85
N LEU A 93 13.27 -12.79 8.88
CA LEU A 93 14.12 -13.97 8.67
C LEU A 93 15.19 -14.06 9.74
N CYS A 94 15.91 -12.96 9.96
CA CYS A 94 16.86 -12.77 11.05
C CYS A 94 16.73 -11.33 11.56
N ASN A 95 17.37 -11.02 12.68
CA ASN A 95 17.22 -9.72 13.31
C ASN A 95 17.52 -8.55 12.35
N GLY A 96 16.52 -7.74 12.09
CA GLY A 96 16.60 -6.60 11.19
C GLY A 96 16.45 -6.92 9.70
N LEU A 97 16.35 -8.20 9.28
CA LEU A 97 16.08 -8.58 7.90
C LEU A 97 14.66 -9.12 7.76
N LYS A 98 13.81 -8.38 7.09
CA LYS A 98 12.41 -8.74 6.82
C LYS A 98 12.23 -9.12 5.35
N LEU A 99 11.44 -10.15 5.12
CA LEU A 99 10.95 -10.56 3.81
C LEU A 99 9.44 -10.30 3.76
N GLY A 100 9.02 -9.53 2.79
CA GLY A 100 7.63 -9.37 2.39
C GLY A 100 7.38 -10.08 1.06
N THR A 101 6.31 -10.83 0.97
CA THR A 101 5.80 -11.37 -0.29
C THR A 101 4.36 -10.96 -0.45
N GLY A 102 3.92 -10.67 -1.65
CA GLY A 102 2.57 -10.19 -1.86
C GLY A 102 2.03 -10.50 -3.23
N LEU A 103 0.72 -10.31 -3.36
CA LEU A 103 -0.02 -10.48 -4.59
C LEU A 103 -1.05 -9.37 -4.69
N ALA A 104 -0.91 -8.50 -5.69
CA ALA A 104 -1.88 -7.45 -5.97
C ALA A 104 -2.72 -7.83 -7.19
N MET A 105 -4.04 -7.77 -7.03
CA MET A 105 -5.02 -7.97 -8.09
C MET A 105 -5.89 -6.73 -8.22
N HIS A 106 -6.00 -6.20 -9.43
CA HIS A 106 -6.83 -5.05 -9.74
C HIS A 106 -7.70 -5.31 -10.96
N TRP A 107 -8.96 -4.95 -10.85
CA TRP A 107 -9.93 -4.91 -11.94
C TRP A 107 -10.35 -3.46 -12.13
N ARG A 108 -9.87 -2.85 -13.22
CA ARG A 108 -10.07 -1.44 -13.51
C ARG A 108 -11.07 -1.28 -14.64
N TYR A 109 -12.09 -0.49 -14.37
CA TYR A 109 -13.16 -0.16 -15.30
C TYR A 109 -13.12 1.34 -15.55
N THR A 110 -12.88 1.72 -16.81
CA THR A 110 -12.89 3.12 -17.22
C THR A 110 -14.32 3.66 -17.21
N LYS A 111 -14.55 4.77 -16.56
CA LYS A 111 -15.76 5.57 -16.65
C LYS A 111 -15.40 6.91 -17.29
N SER A 112 -15.05 6.92 -18.54
CA SER A 112 -14.58 8.10 -19.24
C SER A 112 -15.51 8.53 -20.35
N THR A 113 -15.35 9.78 -20.78
CA THR A 113 -15.99 10.32 -21.97
C THR A 113 -15.56 9.56 -23.25
N PRO A 114 -16.38 9.52 -24.31
CA PRO A 114 -16.08 8.78 -25.55
C PRO A 114 -14.71 9.10 -26.17
N GLU A 115 -14.19 10.30 -25.94
CA GLU A 115 -12.88 10.74 -26.45
C GLU A 115 -11.70 10.06 -25.73
N VAL A 116 -11.85 9.73 -24.47
CA VAL A 116 -10.81 9.05 -23.67
C VAL A 116 -10.88 7.54 -23.86
N GLU A 117 -12.05 6.97 -24.09
CA GLU A 117 -12.21 5.55 -24.45
C GLU A 117 -11.43 5.19 -25.73
N ALA A 118 -11.25 6.11 -26.63
CA ALA A 118 -10.46 5.89 -27.84
C ALA A 118 -8.93 5.85 -27.58
N ARG A 119 -8.45 6.41 -26.48
CA ARG A 119 -7.03 6.52 -26.13
C ARG A 119 -6.58 5.52 -25.06
N VAL A 120 -7.46 5.10 -24.17
CA VAL A 120 -7.16 4.19 -23.06
C VAL A 120 -8.00 2.94 -23.18
N ARG A 121 -7.39 1.77 -22.99
CA ARG A 121 -8.14 0.51 -22.97
C ARG A 121 -9.24 0.59 -21.90
N SER A 122 -10.48 0.38 -22.28
CA SER A 122 -11.67 0.53 -21.44
C SER A 122 -11.65 -0.32 -20.16
N ASN A 123 -10.97 -1.46 -20.17
CA ASN A 123 -10.83 -2.36 -19.02
C ASN A 123 -9.41 -2.89 -18.96
N TYR A 124 -8.77 -2.73 -17.81
CA TYR A 124 -7.42 -3.23 -17.55
C TYR A 124 -7.40 -4.03 -16.25
N ASN A 125 -6.98 -5.27 -16.35
CA ASN A 125 -6.80 -6.14 -15.20
C ASN A 125 -5.31 -6.26 -14.88
N SER A 126 -4.96 -6.25 -13.61
CA SER A 126 -3.58 -6.44 -13.16
C SER A 126 -3.51 -7.61 -12.19
N PHE A 127 -2.52 -8.46 -12.41
CA PHE A 127 -2.15 -9.52 -11.49
C PHE A 127 -0.64 -9.41 -11.28
N ALA A 128 -0.22 -9.00 -10.10
CA ALA A 128 1.15 -8.61 -9.83
C ALA A 128 1.67 -9.23 -8.52
N PRO A 129 2.42 -10.34 -8.59
CA PRO A 129 3.23 -10.80 -7.48
C PRO A 129 4.34 -9.79 -7.19
N ARG A 130 4.64 -9.62 -5.89
CA ARG A 130 5.67 -8.73 -5.39
C ARG A 130 6.50 -9.38 -4.30
N ILE A 131 7.77 -8.99 -4.23
CA ILE A 131 8.71 -9.40 -3.18
C ILE A 131 9.39 -8.14 -2.67
N ARG A 132 9.43 -7.99 -1.35
CA ARG A 132 10.11 -6.88 -0.66
C ARG A 132 11.14 -7.44 0.30
N LEU A 133 12.34 -6.88 0.25
CA LEU A 133 13.37 -7.09 1.25
C LEU A 133 13.61 -5.77 1.99
N GLU A 134 13.58 -5.81 3.31
CA GLU A 134 13.93 -4.69 4.17
C GLU A 134 15.04 -5.15 5.13
N TRP A 135 16.18 -4.50 5.07
CA TRP A 135 17.31 -4.81 5.92
C TRP A 135 17.80 -3.61 6.71
N THR A 136 17.72 -3.74 8.02
CA THR A 136 18.23 -2.74 8.97
C THR A 136 19.32 -3.41 9.82
N PRO A 137 20.61 -3.24 9.47
CA PRO A 137 21.72 -3.80 10.25
C PRO A 137 21.68 -3.33 11.69
N GLY A 138 22.10 -4.17 12.63
CA GLY A 138 22.21 -3.80 14.05
C GLY A 138 20.88 -3.36 14.68
N MET A 139 19.74 -3.93 14.26
CA MET A 139 18.43 -3.62 14.83
C MET A 139 18.39 -3.96 16.31
N TYR A 140 18.12 -2.95 17.14
CA TYR A 140 17.83 -3.13 18.56
C TYR A 140 16.36 -3.51 18.75
N TYR A 141 16.12 -4.47 19.62
CA TYR A 141 14.77 -4.89 19.94
C TYR A 141 14.64 -5.29 21.42
N TYR A 142 13.43 -5.33 21.91
CA TYR A 142 13.10 -5.96 23.17
C TYR A 142 11.88 -6.86 23.03
N MET A 143 11.74 -7.79 23.98
CA MET A 143 10.60 -8.69 24.03
C MET A 143 9.58 -8.16 25.05
N ASN A 144 8.33 -7.98 24.60
CA ASN A 144 7.19 -7.73 25.47
C ASN A 144 6.31 -9.00 25.49
N GLY A 145 6.50 -9.81 26.52
CA GLY A 145 5.94 -11.15 26.55
C GLY A 145 6.44 -11.99 25.36
N ASN A 146 5.52 -12.45 24.54
CA ASN A 146 5.81 -13.25 23.34
C ASN A 146 5.99 -12.41 22.07
N ARG A 147 5.95 -11.07 22.17
CA ARG A 147 6.03 -10.17 21.03
C ARG A 147 7.38 -9.45 20.97
N LYS A 148 8.06 -9.53 19.84
CA LYS A 148 9.24 -8.72 19.52
C LYS A 148 8.82 -7.30 19.16
N ILE A 149 9.51 -6.32 19.72
CA ILE A 149 9.34 -4.89 19.41
C ILE A 149 10.67 -4.32 18.97
N ASN A 150 10.78 -3.94 17.72
CA ASN A 150 11.95 -3.28 17.18
C ASN A 150 11.98 -1.82 17.65
N VAL A 151 13.13 -1.35 18.13
CA VAL A 151 13.31 -0.01 18.67
C VAL A 151 13.96 0.92 17.65
N GLY A 152 14.89 0.40 16.86
CA GLY A 152 15.62 1.15 15.85
C GLY A 152 17.06 0.67 15.70
N SER A 153 17.79 1.34 14.83
CA SER A 153 19.20 1.08 14.57
C SER A 153 19.96 2.40 14.38
N PHE A 154 21.26 2.39 14.51
CA PHE A 154 22.14 3.48 14.08
C PHE A 154 22.53 3.40 12.60
N PHE A 155 22.28 2.24 11.97
CA PHE A 155 22.55 2.03 10.56
C PHE A 155 21.33 2.36 9.71
N PRO A 156 21.53 2.67 8.43
CA PRO A 156 20.41 2.88 7.51
C PRO A 156 19.60 1.61 7.30
N THR A 157 18.34 1.80 6.92
CA THR A 157 17.46 0.74 6.43
C THR A 157 17.55 0.71 4.91
N PHE A 158 17.88 -0.44 4.37
CA PHE A 158 17.89 -0.70 2.93
C PHE A 158 16.60 -1.43 2.55
N MET A 159 15.93 -0.93 1.53
CA MET A 159 14.72 -1.56 1.00
C MET A 159 14.90 -1.86 -0.48
N LEU A 160 14.46 -3.04 -0.88
CA LEU A 160 14.38 -3.47 -2.26
C LEU A 160 12.99 -4.06 -2.51
N ASP A 161 12.29 -3.49 -3.46
CA ASP A 161 10.95 -3.92 -3.86
C ASP A 161 10.98 -4.39 -5.32
N TYR A 162 10.46 -5.57 -5.59
CA TYR A 162 10.31 -6.12 -6.92
C TYR A 162 8.86 -6.52 -7.15
N GLU A 163 8.28 -6.02 -8.22
CA GLU A 163 6.92 -6.34 -8.64
C GLU A 163 6.90 -6.69 -10.12
N ARG A 164 6.19 -7.76 -10.45
CA ARG A 164 6.01 -8.21 -11.82
C ARG A 164 4.55 -8.41 -12.17
N GLY A 165 4.04 -7.61 -13.09
CA GLY A 165 2.73 -7.84 -13.69
C GLY A 165 2.78 -9.02 -14.66
N ILE A 166 1.88 -9.99 -14.45
CA ILE A 166 1.81 -11.21 -15.26
C ILE A 166 0.51 -11.22 -16.04
N LYS A 167 0.58 -11.61 -17.31
CA LYS A 167 -0.60 -11.73 -18.19
C LYS A 167 -1.34 -13.04 -17.93
N VAL A 168 -2.04 -13.10 -16.79
CA VAL A 168 -2.88 -14.25 -16.40
C VAL A 168 -4.36 -13.96 -16.66
N LEU A 169 -4.76 -12.70 -16.44
CA LEU A 169 -6.15 -12.28 -16.61
C LEU A 169 -6.39 -11.72 -18.01
N LYS A 170 -7.63 -11.83 -18.48
CA LYS A 170 -8.06 -11.21 -19.73
C LYS A 170 -7.85 -9.68 -19.63
N ASN A 171 -7.31 -9.08 -20.68
CA ASN A 171 -6.95 -7.65 -20.73
C ASN A 171 -5.86 -7.21 -19.73
N SER A 172 -4.98 -8.11 -19.29
CA SER A 172 -3.82 -7.75 -18.47
C SER A 172 -2.58 -7.49 -19.32
N GLY A 173 -1.75 -6.56 -18.85
CA GLY A 173 -0.41 -6.28 -19.40
C GLY A 173 0.69 -6.95 -18.59
N THR A 174 1.89 -6.99 -19.17
CA THR A 174 3.11 -7.38 -18.46
C THR A 174 3.93 -6.14 -18.16
N TYR A 175 4.46 -6.04 -16.95
CA TYR A 175 5.41 -5.01 -16.54
C TYR A 175 6.32 -5.55 -15.46
N GLU A 176 7.45 -4.92 -15.32
CA GLU A 176 8.38 -5.18 -14.23
C GLU A 176 8.76 -3.86 -13.57
N ARG A 177 8.79 -3.83 -12.24
CA ARG A 177 9.22 -2.70 -11.46
C ARG A 177 10.20 -3.17 -10.41
N ILE A 178 11.35 -2.52 -10.37
CA ILE A 178 12.36 -2.68 -9.32
C ILE A 178 12.54 -1.31 -8.69
N GLU A 179 12.46 -1.24 -7.38
CA GLU A 179 12.60 -0.01 -6.62
C GLU A 179 13.53 -0.28 -5.44
N GLY A 180 14.54 0.57 -5.28
CA GLY A 180 15.45 0.53 -4.16
C GLY A 180 15.42 1.85 -3.40
N SER A 181 15.37 1.79 -2.07
CA SER A 181 15.45 2.97 -1.23
C SER A 181 16.35 2.73 -0.03
N VAL A 182 16.93 3.83 0.47
CA VAL A 182 17.76 3.84 1.68
C VAL A 182 17.24 4.93 2.58
N GLU A 183 16.86 4.55 3.79
CA GLU A 183 16.35 5.47 4.80
C GLU A 183 17.25 5.46 6.02
N GLN A 184 17.62 6.64 6.52
CA GLN A 184 18.36 6.79 7.79
C GLN A 184 17.79 7.91 8.62
N ILE A 185 17.53 7.63 9.89
CA ILE A 185 17.10 8.62 10.88
C ILE A 185 18.29 9.00 11.72
N ILE A 186 18.80 10.24 11.54
CA ILE A 186 19.89 10.80 12.34
C ILE A 186 19.29 11.60 13.48
N ARG A 187 19.51 11.13 14.72
CA ARG A 187 19.08 11.83 15.93
C ARG A 187 20.15 12.85 16.34
N LEU A 188 19.85 14.11 16.18
CA LEU A 188 20.71 15.21 16.63
C LEU A 188 20.49 15.47 18.12
N LYS A 189 21.58 15.80 18.87
CA LYS A 189 21.58 15.95 20.33
C LYS A 189 20.59 16.97 20.90
N ASN A 190 20.02 17.86 20.09
CA ASN A 190 19.09 18.92 20.52
C ASN A 190 17.71 18.78 19.90
N VAL A 191 16.99 17.68 20.19
CA VAL A 191 15.54 17.52 19.89
C VAL A 191 15.16 17.58 18.40
N ARG A 192 16.11 17.61 17.46
CA ARG A 192 15.83 17.59 16.01
C ARG A 192 16.23 16.25 15.39
N SER A 193 15.34 15.67 14.61
CA SER A 193 15.63 14.50 13.77
C SER A 193 15.69 14.93 12.31
N LEU A 194 16.68 14.42 11.57
CA LEU A 194 16.78 14.53 10.12
C LEU A 194 16.50 13.16 9.52
N ALA A 195 15.53 13.08 8.62
CA ALA A 195 15.24 11.89 7.84
C ALA A 195 15.63 12.13 6.37
N TYR A 196 16.31 11.15 5.77
CA TYR A 196 16.63 11.10 4.34
C TYR A 196 15.89 9.91 3.71
N HIS A 197 15.26 10.17 2.58
CA HIS A 197 14.62 9.17 1.72
C HIS A 197 15.39 9.00 0.42
#